data_a189308a0ba96faec61c875edbb6df20
#
_entry.id   a189308a0ba96faec61c875edbb6df20
#
_cell.length_a   1.000
_cell.length_b   1.000
_cell.length_c   1.000
_cell.angle_alpha   90.00
_cell.angle_beta   90.00
_cell.angle_gamma   90.00
#
_symmetry.space_group_name_H-M   'P 1'
#
loop_
_entity.id
_entity.type
_entity.pdbx_description
1 polymer ?
#
loop_
_entity_poly.entity_id
_entity_poly.type
_entity_poly.pdbx_seq_one_letter_code
_entity_poly.pdbx_strand_id
1 'polypeptide(L)'
;FDMDLIRAIGKQAGYKVEIQNMGFDALIPALTSGNIDVAIAGMSITEERKKVITFSDPYYTSGLIIMVNKDNNDIKTIDDLKGKRIACQIGTTGEKKSRSVEGAKVVAFNTQSEASMELKNGGADAVINDAPVVGYYLAQGGDKVAKTVGEVMEAEEYGIAVNKKNTQLVQDINKAMAELKKNGEFDKIYKTWFGEVKK
;
A
#
# COMPACT_ATOMS: atom_id res chain seq x y z
N PHE A 1 -5.63 9.73 -1.36
CA PHE A 1 -6.41 9.34 -0.17
C PHE A 1 -5.62 9.54 1.12
N ASP A 2 -4.45 8.93 1.25
CA ASP A 2 -3.63 8.99 2.47
C ASP A 2 -3.26 10.43 2.85
N MET A 3 -2.92 11.27 1.88
CA MET A 3 -2.57 12.66 2.13
C MET A 3 -3.75 13.49 2.63
N ASP A 4 -4.93 13.28 2.08
CA ASP A 4 -6.15 13.94 2.55
C ASP A 4 -6.54 13.44 3.94
N LEU A 5 -6.40 12.15 4.19
CA LEU A 5 -6.71 11.56 5.49
C LEU A 5 -5.78 12.09 6.58
N ILE A 6 -4.47 12.13 6.36
CA ILE A 6 -3.56 12.61 7.41
C ILE A 6 -3.72 14.11 7.69
N ARG A 7 -4.02 14.91 6.68
CA ARG A 7 -4.34 16.34 6.88
C ARG A 7 -5.59 16.52 7.70
N ALA A 8 -6.64 15.73 7.44
CA ALA A 8 -7.88 15.77 8.21
C ALA A 8 -7.66 15.31 9.67
N ILE A 9 -6.88 14.25 9.87
CA ILE A 9 -6.49 13.77 11.20
C ILE A 9 -5.72 14.86 11.96
N GLY A 10 -4.73 15.46 11.33
CA GLY A 10 -3.94 16.53 11.94
C GLY A 10 -4.80 17.71 12.35
N LYS A 11 -5.70 18.16 11.48
CA LYS A 11 -6.65 19.24 11.79
C LYS A 11 -7.55 18.88 12.98
N GLN A 12 -8.09 17.67 12.99
CA GLN A 12 -8.97 17.18 14.07
C GLN A 12 -8.24 17.06 15.40
N ALA A 13 -6.98 16.61 15.39
CA ALA A 13 -6.18 16.40 16.59
C ALA A 13 -5.40 17.65 17.06
N GLY A 14 -5.39 18.72 16.25
CA GLY A 14 -4.68 19.95 16.57
C GLY A 14 -3.19 19.94 16.21
N TYR A 15 -2.78 19.10 15.29
CA TYR A 15 -1.41 19.03 14.78
C TYR A 15 -1.25 19.75 13.44
N LYS A 16 -0.12 20.44 13.27
CA LYS A 16 0.32 20.89 11.95
C LYS A 16 0.96 19.71 11.20
N VAL A 17 0.50 19.44 9.99
CA VAL A 17 1.00 18.35 9.15
C VAL A 17 1.99 18.89 8.14
N GLU A 18 3.20 18.36 8.15
CA GLU A 18 4.24 18.56 7.16
C GLU A 18 4.51 17.24 6.43
N ILE A 19 4.30 17.24 5.12
CA ILE A 19 4.43 16.02 4.32
C ILE A 19 5.82 15.97 3.70
N GLN A 20 6.51 14.86 3.94
CA GLN A 20 7.78 14.51 3.30
C GLN A 20 7.59 13.27 2.44
N ASN A 21 8.09 13.30 1.21
CA ASN A 21 8.10 12.14 0.34
C ASN A 21 9.43 11.40 0.45
N MET A 22 9.36 10.08 0.65
CA MET A 22 10.54 9.21 0.69
C MET A 22 10.19 7.82 0.18
N GLY A 23 11.21 6.99 -0.11
CA GLY A 23 11.02 5.60 -0.50
C GLY A 23 10.27 4.81 0.57
N PHE A 24 9.41 3.89 0.16
CA PHE A 24 8.61 3.09 1.09
C PHE A 24 9.47 2.31 2.09
N ASP A 25 10.57 1.73 1.65
CA ASP A 25 11.52 0.98 2.48
C ASP A 25 12.28 1.86 3.50
N ALA A 26 12.31 3.17 3.30
CA ALA A 26 12.92 4.12 4.22
C ALA A 26 11.98 4.58 5.36
N LEU A 27 10.69 4.31 5.28
CA LEU A 27 9.69 4.84 6.24
C LEU A 27 9.90 4.31 7.65
N ILE A 28 10.05 3.00 7.83
CA ILE A 28 10.26 2.40 9.16
C ILE A 28 11.58 2.86 9.78
N PRO A 29 12.72 2.83 9.08
CA PRO A 29 13.96 3.43 9.61
C PRO A 29 13.81 4.90 10.00
N ALA A 30 13.13 5.71 9.22
CA ALA A 30 12.88 7.12 9.53
C ALA A 30 12.00 7.32 10.78
N LEU A 31 11.00 6.46 11.00
CA LEU A 31 10.20 6.44 12.24
C LEU A 31 11.04 6.06 13.46
N THR A 32 11.82 5.00 13.35
CA THR A 32 12.61 4.48 14.48
C THR A 32 13.75 5.41 14.88
N SER A 33 14.31 6.16 13.93
CA SER A 33 15.34 7.19 14.18
C SER A 33 14.75 8.52 14.66
N GLY A 34 13.45 8.72 14.56
CA GLY A 34 12.78 9.98 14.90
C GLY A 34 12.88 11.08 13.83
N ASN A 35 13.33 10.75 12.61
CA ASN A 35 13.39 11.71 11.51
C ASN A 35 12.00 12.10 10.99
N ILE A 36 11.03 11.22 11.14
CA ILE A 36 9.62 11.49 10.91
C ILE A 36 8.81 11.02 12.12
N ASP A 37 7.64 11.62 12.34
CA ASP A 37 6.75 11.27 13.45
C ASP A 37 5.71 10.23 13.07
N VAL A 38 5.29 10.25 11.81
CA VAL A 38 4.20 9.43 11.27
C VAL A 38 4.55 8.95 9.87
N ALA A 39 4.17 7.72 9.55
CA ALA A 39 4.16 7.22 8.17
C ALA A 39 2.74 6.79 7.80
N ILE A 40 2.24 7.33 6.70
CA ILE A 40 0.98 6.95 6.07
C ILE A 40 1.23 6.76 4.57
N ALA A 41 1.22 5.53 4.11
CA ALA A 41 1.65 5.18 2.75
C ALA A 41 1.07 3.83 2.28
N GLY A 42 -0.19 3.55 2.57
CA GLY A 42 -0.77 2.24 2.30
C GLY A 42 0.05 1.12 2.95
N MET A 43 0.51 1.34 4.17
CA MET A 43 1.35 0.37 4.87
C MET A 43 0.48 -0.69 5.55
N SER A 44 0.62 -1.93 5.10
CA SER A 44 -0.08 -3.05 5.71
C SER A 44 0.44 -3.35 7.12
N ILE A 45 -0.50 -3.54 8.04
CA ILE A 45 -0.23 -3.96 9.41
C ILE A 45 0.24 -5.41 9.38
N THR A 46 1.48 -5.67 9.81
CA THR A 46 2.03 -7.02 9.91
C THR A 46 2.65 -7.26 11.28
N GLU A 47 2.67 -8.51 11.73
CA GLU A 47 3.30 -8.87 13.01
C GLU A 47 4.81 -8.55 13.03
N GLU A 48 5.48 -8.67 11.89
CA GLU A 48 6.88 -8.32 11.75
C GLU A 48 7.10 -6.82 11.97
N ARG A 49 6.30 -5.97 11.34
CA ARG A 49 6.37 -4.51 11.49
C ARG A 49 6.00 -4.07 12.91
N LYS A 50 5.02 -4.70 13.54
CA LYS A 50 4.63 -4.42 14.93
C LYS A 50 5.75 -4.64 15.96
N LYS A 51 6.76 -5.42 15.61
CA LYS A 51 7.93 -5.61 16.49
C LYS A 51 8.75 -4.34 16.66
N VAL A 52 8.76 -3.46 15.68
CA VAL A 52 9.62 -2.27 15.63
C VAL A 52 8.87 -0.94 15.63
N ILE A 53 7.59 -0.93 15.23
CA ILE A 53 6.73 0.26 15.19
C ILE A 53 5.36 -0.04 15.79
N THR A 54 4.59 1.01 16.06
CA THR A 54 3.19 0.93 16.47
C THR A 54 2.28 1.42 15.36
N PHE A 55 1.18 0.74 15.13
CA PHE A 55 0.16 1.14 14.18
C PHE A 55 -1.05 1.77 14.87
N SER A 56 -1.70 2.69 14.18
CA SER A 56 -3.06 3.12 14.48
C SER A 56 -4.05 1.96 14.29
N ASP A 57 -5.30 2.20 14.66
CA ASP A 57 -6.41 1.37 14.18
C ASP A 57 -6.39 1.37 12.64
N PRO A 58 -6.84 0.27 12.01
CA PRO A 58 -6.85 0.18 10.56
C PRO A 58 -7.80 1.20 9.93
N TYR A 59 -7.39 1.75 8.77
CA TYR A 59 -8.19 2.74 8.04
C TYR A 59 -8.66 2.26 6.67
N TYR A 60 -8.13 1.16 6.16
CA TYR A 60 -8.48 0.60 4.86
C TYR A 60 -8.21 -0.91 4.83
N THR A 61 -9.09 -1.66 4.19
CA THR A 61 -8.88 -3.10 3.93
C THR A 61 -8.42 -3.30 2.49
N SER A 62 -7.29 -3.94 2.32
CA SER A 62 -6.64 -4.24 1.06
C SER A 62 -6.40 -5.74 0.91
N GLY A 63 -5.60 -6.10 -0.05
CA GLY A 63 -5.06 -7.42 -0.33
C GLY A 63 -4.19 -7.35 -1.55
N LEU A 64 -3.44 -8.40 -1.84
CA LEU A 64 -2.52 -8.47 -2.97
C LEU A 64 -3.23 -8.92 -4.25
N ILE A 65 -2.82 -8.36 -5.38
CA ILE A 65 -3.31 -8.75 -6.70
C ILE A 65 -2.14 -8.91 -7.68
N ILE A 66 -2.32 -9.77 -8.67
CA ILE A 66 -1.37 -9.96 -9.76
C ILE A 66 -1.78 -9.08 -10.94
N MET A 67 -0.82 -8.32 -11.46
CA MET A 67 -0.96 -7.56 -12.69
C MET A 67 -0.03 -8.12 -13.76
N VAL A 68 -0.55 -8.29 -14.96
CA VAL A 68 0.19 -8.80 -16.13
C VAL A 68 -0.05 -7.88 -17.33
N ASN A 69 0.75 -8.02 -18.38
CA ASN A 69 0.48 -7.36 -19.64
C ASN A 69 -0.88 -7.78 -20.20
N LYS A 70 -1.56 -6.85 -20.88
CA LYS A 70 -2.92 -7.07 -21.38
C LYS A 70 -3.04 -8.28 -22.30
N ASP A 71 -2.00 -8.57 -23.08
CA ASP A 71 -1.96 -9.66 -24.03
C ASP A 71 -1.55 -11.00 -23.39
N ASN A 72 -1.15 -11.01 -22.13
CA ASN A 72 -0.79 -12.24 -21.43
C ASN A 72 -2.05 -13.06 -21.11
N ASN A 73 -2.06 -14.32 -21.59
CA ASN A 73 -3.13 -15.29 -21.33
C ASN A 73 -2.64 -16.55 -20.59
N ASP A 74 -1.36 -16.59 -20.25
CA ASP A 74 -0.72 -17.75 -19.62
C ASP A 74 -0.76 -17.72 -18.10
N ILE A 75 -0.77 -16.52 -17.54
CA ILE A 75 -0.79 -16.28 -16.08
C ILE A 75 -2.22 -15.95 -15.66
N LYS A 76 -2.80 -16.80 -14.82
CA LYS A 76 -4.16 -16.64 -14.26
C LYS A 76 -4.20 -16.69 -12.74
N THR A 77 -3.22 -17.38 -12.13
CA THR A 77 -3.12 -17.57 -10.68
C THR A 77 -1.67 -17.40 -10.22
N ILE A 78 -1.48 -17.39 -8.89
CA ILE A 78 -0.15 -17.32 -8.28
C ILE A 78 0.72 -18.54 -8.67
N ASP A 79 0.12 -19.69 -8.88
CA ASP A 79 0.85 -20.91 -9.27
C ASP A 79 1.47 -20.80 -10.66
N ASP A 80 0.87 -20.02 -11.55
CA ASP A 80 1.39 -19.79 -12.89
C ASP A 80 2.65 -18.89 -12.89
N LEU A 81 2.98 -18.27 -11.74
CA LEU A 81 4.16 -17.44 -11.57
C LEU A 81 5.44 -18.22 -11.24
N LYS A 82 5.36 -19.52 -11.01
CA LYS A 82 6.54 -20.37 -10.76
C LYS A 82 7.53 -20.25 -11.92
N GLY A 83 8.78 -19.92 -11.59
CA GLY A 83 9.84 -19.71 -12.55
C GLY A 83 9.74 -18.45 -13.41
N LYS A 84 8.73 -17.61 -13.19
CA LYS A 84 8.51 -16.37 -13.93
C LYS A 84 9.26 -15.19 -13.31
N ARG A 85 9.37 -14.10 -14.09
CA ARG A 85 9.96 -12.84 -13.66
C ARG A 85 8.90 -11.97 -13.02
N ILE A 86 9.10 -11.61 -11.76
CA ILE A 86 8.15 -10.78 -11.00
C ILE A 86 8.82 -9.48 -10.60
N ALA A 87 8.23 -8.35 -10.97
CA ALA A 87 8.61 -7.04 -10.48
C ALA A 87 7.73 -6.62 -9.29
N CYS A 88 8.30 -5.96 -8.33
CA CYS A 88 7.60 -5.48 -7.14
C CYS A 88 8.26 -4.23 -6.57
N GLN A 89 7.59 -3.58 -5.63
CA GLN A 89 8.17 -2.48 -4.88
C GLN A 89 8.89 -3.01 -3.64
N ILE A 90 10.11 -2.53 -3.41
CA ILE A 90 10.96 -2.97 -2.30
C ILE A 90 10.32 -2.68 -0.94
N GLY A 91 10.48 -3.60 0.02
CA GLY A 91 10.01 -3.45 1.40
C GLY A 91 8.51 -3.70 1.60
N THR A 92 7.78 -4.09 0.55
CA THR A 92 6.34 -4.32 0.60
C THR A 92 5.97 -5.77 0.90
N THR A 93 4.71 -5.98 1.28
CA THR A 93 4.13 -7.34 1.36
C THR A 93 4.07 -8.01 -0.01
N GLY A 94 3.92 -7.23 -1.09
CA GLY A 94 4.02 -7.71 -2.46
C GLY A 94 5.39 -8.30 -2.81
N GLU A 95 6.48 -7.68 -2.34
CA GLU A 95 7.82 -8.26 -2.47
C GLU A 95 7.93 -9.57 -1.71
N LYS A 96 7.47 -9.61 -0.46
CA LYS A 96 7.50 -10.83 0.35
C LYS A 96 6.72 -11.97 -0.33
N LYS A 97 5.55 -11.68 -0.88
CA LYS A 97 4.75 -12.64 -1.64
C LYS A 97 5.47 -13.11 -2.89
N SER A 98 6.04 -12.19 -3.66
CA SER A 98 6.78 -12.51 -4.88
C SER A 98 7.94 -13.48 -4.60
N ARG A 99 8.70 -13.21 -3.52
CA ARG A 99 9.83 -14.08 -3.12
C ARG A 99 9.40 -15.44 -2.58
N SER A 100 8.15 -15.61 -2.18
CA SER A 100 7.61 -16.91 -1.76
C SER A 100 7.24 -17.82 -2.92
N VAL A 101 7.19 -17.29 -4.15
CA VAL A 101 6.87 -18.08 -5.35
C VAL A 101 8.08 -18.91 -5.78
N GLU A 102 7.88 -20.22 -5.87
CA GLU A 102 8.94 -21.17 -6.21
C GLU A 102 9.60 -20.84 -7.56
N GLY A 103 10.91 -20.70 -7.57
CA GLY A 103 11.71 -20.47 -8.78
C GLY A 103 11.49 -19.10 -9.43
N ALA A 104 10.67 -18.21 -8.86
CA ALA A 104 10.46 -16.89 -9.41
C ALA A 104 11.75 -16.05 -9.38
N LYS A 105 11.95 -15.28 -10.45
CA LYS A 105 13.02 -14.29 -10.55
C LYS A 105 12.45 -12.92 -10.16
N VAL A 106 12.70 -12.51 -8.92
CA VAL A 106 12.12 -11.29 -8.36
C VAL A 106 13.09 -10.13 -8.47
N VAL A 107 12.61 -9.02 -9.02
CA VAL A 107 13.32 -7.73 -9.06
C VAL A 107 12.49 -6.71 -8.31
N ALA A 108 13.05 -6.15 -7.25
CA ALA A 108 12.43 -5.11 -6.44
C ALA A 108 12.91 -3.73 -6.88
N PHE A 109 11.96 -2.81 -7.07
CA PHE A 109 12.19 -1.43 -7.47
C PHE A 109 11.87 -0.47 -6.32
N ASN A 110 12.43 0.72 -6.34
CA ASN A 110 12.16 1.73 -5.31
C ASN A 110 10.70 2.20 -5.32
N THR A 111 10.10 2.26 -6.49
CA THR A 111 8.72 2.73 -6.67
C THR A 111 7.87 1.70 -7.42
N GLN A 112 6.57 1.74 -7.17
CA GLN A 112 5.61 0.95 -7.94
C GLN A 112 5.59 1.35 -9.42
N SER A 113 5.81 2.62 -9.72
CA SER A 113 5.85 3.10 -11.10
C SER A 113 6.99 2.44 -11.91
N GLU A 114 8.16 2.25 -11.29
CA GLU A 114 9.28 1.54 -11.92
C GLU A 114 8.93 0.06 -12.15
N ALA A 115 8.32 -0.62 -11.18
CA ALA A 115 7.87 -2.00 -11.34
C ALA A 115 6.83 -2.15 -12.47
N SER A 116 5.88 -1.21 -12.56
CA SER A 116 4.90 -1.18 -13.64
C SER A 116 5.53 -0.91 -15.01
N MET A 117 6.55 -0.06 -15.05
CA MET A 117 7.32 0.22 -16.28
C MET A 117 8.08 -1.02 -16.75
N GLU A 118 8.68 -1.77 -15.82
CA GLU A 118 9.38 -3.02 -16.13
C GLU A 118 8.44 -4.05 -16.75
N LEU A 119 7.22 -4.18 -16.21
CA LEU A 119 6.17 -5.01 -16.81
C LEU A 119 5.83 -4.55 -18.22
N LYS A 120 5.56 -3.25 -18.40
CA LYS A 120 5.19 -2.66 -19.69
C LYS A 120 6.26 -2.89 -20.76
N ASN A 121 7.53 -2.78 -20.38
CA ASN A 121 8.68 -2.94 -21.29
C ASN A 121 9.07 -4.42 -21.56
N GLY A 122 8.38 -5.37 -20.94
CA GLY A 122 8.63 -6.81 -21.13
C GLY A 122 9.79 -7.35 -20.29
N GLY A 123 10.32 -6.59 -19.34
CA GLY A 123 11.36 -7.03 -18.42
C GLY A 123 10.84 -7.95 -17.30
N ALA A 124 9.55 -7.85 -16.99
CA ALA A 124 8.86 -8.73 -16.06
C ALA A 124 7.64 -9.37 -16.70
N ASP A 125 7.25 -10.55 -16.20
CA ASP A 125 6.05 -11.26 -16.63
C ASP A 125 4.81 -10.88 -15.80
N ALA A 126 5.04 -10.44 -14.57
CA ALA A 126 3.99 -10.01 -13.64
C ALA A 126 4.52 -8.98 -12.63
N VAL A 127 3.57 -8.28 -12.03
CA VAL A 127 3.76 -7.44 -10.83
C VAL A 127 2.81 -7.94 -9.75
N ILE A 128 3.27 -8.05 -8.52
CA ILE A 128 2.41 -8.27 -7.35
C ILE A 128 2.44 -7.02 -6.49
N ASN A 129 1.29 -6.43 -6.25
CA ASN A 129 1.12 -5.31 -5.33
C ASN A 129 -0.32 -5.27 -4.79
N ASP A 130 -0.61 -4.30 -3.95
CA ASP A 130 -1.90 -4.10 -3.34
C ASP A 130 -2.97 -3.74 -4.38
N ALA A 131 -4.14 -4.34 -4.25
CA ALA A 131 -5.25 -4.14 -5.18
C ALA A 131 -5.62 -2.66 -5.40
N PRO A 132 -5.71 -1.78 -4.38
CA PRO A 132 -6.02 -0.37 -4.60
C PRO A 132 -4.89 0.37 -5.34
N VAL A 133 -3.63 0.00 -5.15
CA VAL A 133 -2.49 0.59 -5.85
C VAL A 133 -2.52 0.22 -7.33
N VAL A 134 -2.72 -1.06 -7.63
CA VAL A 134 -2.86 -1.55 -9.01
C VAL A 134 -4.10 -0.97 -9.67
N GLY A 135 -5.22 -0.93 -8.96
CA GLY A 135 -6.48 -0.35 -9.46
C GLY A 135 -6.32 1.11 -9.84
N TYR A 136 -5.61 1.90 -9.02
CA TYR A 136 -5.31 3.30 -9.35
C TYR A 136 -4.45 3.43 -10.61
N TYR A 137 -3.38 2.63 -10.72
CA TYR A 137 -2.54 2.61 -11.92
C TYR A 137 -3.36 2.31 -13.19
N LEU A 138 -4.22 1.29 -13.14
CA LEU A 138 -5.08 0.94 -14.28
C LEU A 138 -6.05 2.08 -14.63
N ALA A 139 -6.67 2.70 -13.62
CA ALA A 139 -7.59 3.83 -13.82
C ALA A 139 -6.91 5.08 -14.42
N GLN A 140 -5.61 5.24 -14.20
CA GLN A 140 -4.81 6.33 -14.80
C GLN A 140 -4.29 6.02 -16.22
N GLY A 141 -4.87 5.04 -16.89
CA GLY A 141 -4.54 4.68 -18.27
C GLY A 141 -3.64 3.46 -18.40
N GLY A 142 -3.26 2.82 -17.29
CA GLY A 142 -2.53 1.56 -17.28
C GLY A 142 -3.32 0.39 -17.88
N ASP A 143 -4.65 0.48 -17.89
CA ASP A 143 -5.57 -0.51 -18.46
C ASP A 143 -5.39 -0.71 -19.98
N LYS A 144 -4.75 0.22 -20.65
CA LYS A 144 -4.40 0.09 -22.07
C LYS A 144 -3.32 -0.98 -22.32
N VAL A 145 -2.45 -1.20 -21.35
CA VAL A 145 -1.26 -2.06 -21.47
C VAL A 145 -1.23 -3.22 -20.47
N ALA A 146 -2.02 -3.15 -19.41
CA ALA A 146 -2.02 -4.14 -18.33
C ALA A 146 -3.43 -4.49 -17.86
N LYS A 147 -3.54 -5.61 -17.17
CA LYS A 147 -4.77 -6.12 -16.54
C LYS A 147 -4.42 -6.87 -15.25
N THR A 148 -5.38 -6.98 -14.37
CA THR A 148 -5.29 -7.89 -13.22
C THR A 148 -5.73 -9.29 -13.60
N VAL A 149 -5.16 -10.28 -12.94
CA VAL A 149 -5.56 -11.70 -13.06
C VAL A 149 -5.70 -12.32 -11.68
N GLY A 150 -6.56 -13.33 -11.58
CA GLY A 150 -6.85 -14.00 -10.33
C GLY A 150 -7.68 -13.16 -9.36
N GLU A 151 -7.83 -13.69 -8.15
CA GLU A 151 -8.54 -13.03 -7.06
C GLU A 151 -7.57 -12.25 -6.17
N VAL A 152 -8.11 -11.32 -5.40
CA VAL A 152 -7.34 -10.62 -4.36
C VAL A 152 -6.92 -11.65 -3.30
N MET A 153 -5.61 -11.73 -3.07
CA MET A 153 -5.00 -12.64 -2.12
C MET A 153 -4.70 -11.91 -0.81
N GLU A 154 -4.67 -12.68 0.29
CA GLU A 154 -4.18 -12.21 1.59
C GLU A 154 -4.78 -10.86 2.00
N ALA A 155 -5.94 -10.91 2.66
CA ALA A 155 -6.55 -9.71 3.21
C ALA A 155 -5.55 -8.96 4.09
N GLU A 156 -5.36 -7.68 3.82
CA GLU A 156 -4.43 -6.80 4.52
C GLU A 156 -5.16 -5.55 5.00
N GLU A 157 -4.75 -5.03 6.14
CA GLU A 157 -5.28 -3.78 6.68
C GLU A 157 -4.19 -2.72 6.71
N TYR A 158 -4.49 -1.53 6.21
CA TYR A 158 -3.58 -0.39 6.30
C TYR A 158 -3.69 0.29 7.66
N GLY A 159 -2.54 0.62 8.23
CA GLY A 159 -2.43 1.41 9.44
C GLY A 159 -1.49 2.59 9.28
N ILE A 160 -1.70 3.58 10.11
CA ILE A 160 -0.78 4.72 10.24
C ILE A 160 0.28 4.33 11.25
N ALA A 161 1.56 4.40 10.84
CA ALA A 161 2.68 3.95 11.66
C ALA A 161 3.31 5.10 12.44
N VAL A 162 3.65 4.84 13.69
CA VAL A 162 4.38 5.75 14.57
C VAL A 162 5.50 5.02 15.30
N ASN A 163 6.46 5.78 15.85
CA ASN A 163 7.49 5.23 16.73
C ASN A 163 6.83 4.61 17.98
N LYS A 164 7.31 3.46 18.42
CA LYS A 164 6.80 2.76 19.63
C LYS A 164 6.79 3.61 20.90
N LYS A 165 7.70 4.58 20.99
CA LYS A 165 7.78 5.51 22.13
C LYS A 165 6.69 6.58 22.11
N ASN A 166 6.03 6.75 20.97
CA ASN A 166 5.08 7.85 20.77
C ASN A 166 3.63 7.41 21.00
N THR A 167 3.37 6.89 22.19
CA THR A 167 2.07 6.32 22.58
C THR A 167 0.94 7.32 22.57
N GLN A 168 1.21 8.58 22.93
CA GLN A 168 0.19 9.64 22.93
C GLN A 168 -0.23 9.97 21.49
N LEU A 169 0.71 10.04 20.55
CA LEU A 169 0.41 10.34 19.16
C LEU A 169 -0.50 9.30 18.51
N VAL A 170 -0.27 8.01 18.76
CA VAL A 170 -1.14 6.95 18.21
C VAL A 170 -2.55 7.02 18.79
N GLN A 171 -2.70 7.37 20.07
CA GLN A 171 -4.00 7.58 20.69
C GLN A 171 -4.73 8.78 20.09
N ASP A 172 -4.02 9.89 19.87
CA ASP A 172 -4.58 11.09 19.25
C ASP A 172 -5.02 10.83 17.81
N ILE A 173 -4.23 10.06 17.04
CA ILE A 173 -4.57 9.64 15.68
C ILE A 173 -5.83 8.76 15.69
N ASN A 174 -5.90 7.76 16.56
CA ASN A 174 -7.07 6.87 16.65
C ASN A 174 -8.33 7.64 17.02
N LYS A 175 -8.24 8.55 17.99
CA LYS A 175 -9.36 9.40 18.40
C LYS A 175 -9.83 10.30 17.28
N ALA A 176 -8.90 10.98 16.61
CA ALA A 176 -9.22 11.84 15.47
C ALA A 176 -9.87 11.08 14.34
N MET A 177 -9.34 9.90 14.00
CA MET A 177 -9.91 9.05 12.95
C MET A 177 -11.32 8.57 13.30
N ALA A 178 -11.57 8.20 14.55
CA ALA A 178 -12.92 7.83 15.02
C ALA A 178 -13.90 9.00 14.87
N GLU A 179 -13.51 10.22 15.21
CA GLU A 179 -14.33 11.42 15.03
C GLU A 179 -14.59 11.73 13.54
N LEU A 180 -13.59 11.57 12.67
CA LEU A 180 -13.77 11.75 11.22
C LEU A 180 -14.75 10.71 10.63
N LYS A 181 -14.73 9.48 11.12
CA LYS A 181 -15.71 8.45 10.74
C LYS A 181 -17.11 8.80 11.23
N LYS A 182 -17.23 9.31 12.44
CA LYS A 182 -18.51 9.67 13.06
C LYS A 182 -19.17 10.88 12.40
N ASN A 183 -18.39 11.90 12.03
CA ASN A 183 -18.91 13.13 11.44
C ASN A 183 -19.05 13.11 9.92
N GLY A 184 -18.68 11.99 9.27
CA GLY A 184 -18.81 11.77 7.82
C GLY A 184 -17.63 12.30 6.98
N GLU A 185 -16.64 12.94 7.56
CA GLU A 185 -15.46 13.45 6.84
C GLU A 185 -14.62 12.31 6.24
N PHE A 186 -14.48 11.20 6.97
CA PHE A 186 -13.77 10.02 6.46
C PHE A 186 -14.45 9.47 5.20
N ASP A 187 -15.76 9.30 5.23
CA ASP A 187 -16.53 8.79 4.10
C ASP A 187 -16.43 9.73 2.89
N LYS A 188 -16.40 11.03 3.12
CA LYS A 188 -16.23 12.03 2.07
C LYS A 188 -14.88 11.90 1.38
N ILE A 189 -13.80 11.75 2.16
CA ILE A 189 -12.44 11.51 1.63
C ILE A 189 -12.41 10.19 0.87
N TYR A 190 -12.98 9.13 1.42
CA TYR A 190 -13.05 7.82 0.80
C TYR A 190 -13.75 7.89 -0.58
N LYS A 191 -14.92 8.51 -0.64
CA LYS A 191 -15.69 8.67 -1.88
C LYS A 191 -14.94 9.47 -2.94
N THR A 192 -14.19 10.47 -2.55
CA THR A 192 -13.39 11.28 -3.48
C THR A 192 -12.41 10.43 -4.27
N TRP A 193 -11.82 9.41 -3.64
CA TRP A 193 -10.73 8.61 -4.22
C TRP A 193 -11.19 7.24 -4.74
N PHE A 194 -12.17 6.64 -4.11
CA PHE A 194 -12.58 5.25 -4.38
C PHE A 194 -14.04 5.12 -4.85
N GLY A 195 -14.78 6.22 -4.94
CA GLY A 195 -16.19 6.20 -5.28
C GLY A 195 -17.11 5.77 -4.11
N GLU A 196 -18.34 5.43 -4.43
CA GLU A 196 -19.33 5.03 -3.39
C GLU A 196 -18.87 3.80 -2.60
N VAL A 197 -19.05 3.87 -1.29
CA VAL A 197 -18.80 2.73 -0.40
C VAL A 197 -19.78 1.61 -0.77
N LYS A 198 -19.28 0.52 -1.30
CA LYS A 198 -20.09 -0.68 -1.47
C LYS A 198 -20.42 -1.23 -0.07
N LYS A 199 -21.69 -1.14 0.30
CA LYS A 199 -22.21 -1.74 1.54
C LYS A 199 -22.19 -3.25 1.47
#